data_eeeeedbb33dfa58643026b01dcc9af0b
#
_entry.id   eeeeedbb33dfa58643026b01dcc9af0b
#
_cell.length_a   1.000
_cell.length_b   1.000
_cell.length_c   1.000
_cell.angle_alpha   90.00
_cell.angle_beta   90.00
_cell.angle_gamma   90.00
#
_symmetry.space_group_name_H-M   'P 1'
#
loop_
_entity.id
_entity.type
_entity.pdbx_description
1 polymer ?
#
loop_
_entity_poly.entity_id
_entity_poly.type
_entity_poly.pdbx_seq_one_letter_code
_entity_poly.pdbx_strand_id
1 'polypeptide(L)'
;KMAIVTSSNQMKMANVYRAHPELKELVDYILTAERVKHSKPAPDCFLLGADILGTVPENCVVFEDSFHGLEAGNAAGMLVVGLSTTNSEEAIRDKCSLVIPDFRNFTYEEMRRLL
;
A
#
# COMPACT_ATOMS: atom_id res chain seq x y z
N LYS A 1 -0.08 -11.88 5.80
CA LYS A 1 -0.38 -11.83 4.36
C LYS A 1 -0.04 -10.45 3.79
N MET A 2 0.23 -10.42 2.49
CA MET A 2 0.70 -9.21 1.84
C MET A 2 0.05 -9.05 0.46
N ALA A 3 -0.39 -7.83 0.14
CA ALA A 3 -0.93 -7.52 -1.17
C ALA A 3 -0.29 -6.24 -1.72
N ILE A 4 -0.15 -6.19 -3.02
CA ILE A 4 0.16 -4.95 -3.74
C ILE A 4 -1.17 -4.37 -4.21
N VAL A 5 -1.40 -3.10 -3.90
CA VAL A 5 -2.62 -2.37 -4.30
C VAL A 5 -2.17 -1.21 -5.20
N THR A 6 -2.28 -1.41 -6.50
CA THR A 6 -1.76 -0.47 -7.49
C THR A 6 -2.86 0.27 -8.23
N SER A 7 -2.60 1.53 -8.57
CA SER A 7 -3.46 2.31 -9.46
C SER A 7 -3.24 1.99 -10.94
N SER A 8 -2.27 1.13 -11.25
CA SER A 8 -2.02 0.64 -12.60
C SER A 8 -3.05 -0.39 -13.02
N ASN A 9 -3.29 -0.48 -14.33
CA ASN A 9 -4.17 -1.49 -14.91
C ASN A 9 -3.40 -2.78 -15.25
N GLN A 10 -4.14 -3.82 -15.67
CA GLN A 10 -3.56 -5.12 -16.03
C GLN A 10 -2.54 -5.01 -17.17
N MET A 11 -2.80 -4.16 -18.16
CA MET A 11 -1.90 -3.99 -19.30
C MET A 11 -0.55 -3.44 -18.85
N LYS A 12 -0.54 -2.43 -17.99
CA LYS A 12 0.69 -1.86 -17.44
C LYS A 12 1.41 -2.86 -16.54
N MET A 13 0.66 -3.59 -15.72
CA MET A 13 1.24 -4.60 -14.84
C MET A 13 1.85 -5.77 -15.59
N ALA A 14 1.35 -6.10 -16.79
CA ALA A 14 1.96 -7.13 -17.62
C ALA A 14 3.41 -6.83 -17.95
N ASN A 15 3.75 -5.55 -18.15
CA ASN A 15 5.14 -5.12 -18.36
C ASN A 15 5.99 -5.30 -17.10
N VAL A 16 5.42 -5.01 -15.94
CA VAL A 16 6.10 -5.21 -14.64
C VAL A 16 6.39 -6.69 -14.43
N TYR A 17 5.43 -7.57 -14.70
CA TYR A 17 5.61 -9.01 -14.53
C TYR A 17 6.66 -9.60 -15.47
N ARG A 18 6.81 -9.04 -16.68
CA ARG A 18 7.87 -9.45 -17.60
C ARG A 18 9.25 -9.04 -17.09
N ALA A 19 9.36 -7.85 -16.52
CA ALA A 19 10.62 -7.36 -15.96
C ALA A 19 10.96 -8.02 -14.63
N HIS A 20 9.94 -8.33 -13.83
CA HIS A 20 10.08 -8.87 -12.47
C HIS A 20 9.10 -10.03 -12.26
N PRO A 21 9.36 -11.20 -12.87
CA PRO A 21 8.43 -12.33 -12.78
C PRO A 21 8.26 -12.87 -11.36
N GLU A 22 9.25 -12.64 -10.49
CA GLU A 22 9.20 -13.06 -9.08
C GLU A 22 8.16 -12.30 -8.26
N LEU A 23 7.67 -11.17 -8.74
CA LEU A 23 6.77 -10.31 -7.97
C LEU A 23 5.49 -11.03 -7.54
N LYS A 24 4.91 -11.84 -8.42
CA LYS A 24 3.69 -12.60 -8.14
C LYS A 24 3.89 -13.66 -7.07
N GLU A 25 5.12 -14.11 -6.89
CA GLU A 25 5.45 -15.14 -5.89
C GLU A 25 5.69 -14.54 -4.51
N LEU A 26 6.06 -13.25 -4.46
CA LEU A 26 6.42 -12.57 -3.21
C LEU A 26 5.21 -12.09 -2.42
N VAL A 27 4.05 -11.96 -3.06
CA VAL A 27 2.83 -11.44 -2.42
C VAL A 27 1.66 -12.40 -2.61
N ASP A 28 0.67 -12.31 -1.72
CA ASP A 28 -0.52 -13.16 -1.77
C ASP A 28 -1.51 -12.70 -2.85
N TYR A 29 -1.54 -11.40 -3.15
CA TYR A 29 -2.44 -10.84 -4.14
C TYR A 29 -1.91 -9.55 -4.76
N ILE A 30 -2.26 -9.28 -6.01
CA ILE A 30 -2.01 -8.01 -6.68
C ILE A 30 -3.35 -7.48 -7.17
N LEU A 31 -3.79 -6.36 -6.58
CA LEU A 31 -5.05 -5.69 -6.88
C LEU A 31 -4.78 -4.54 -7.84
N THR A 32 -5.36 -4.62 -9.03
CA THR A 32 -5.21 -3.62 -10.08
C THR A 32 -6.43 -2.70 -10.18
N ALA A 33 -6.30 -1.61 -10.93
CA ALA A 33 -7.30 -0.55 -10.99
C ALA A 33 -8.68 -1.01 -11.49
N GLU A 34 -8.74 -2.03 -12.35
CA GLU A 34 -10.00 -2.50 -12.93
C GLU A 34 -10.99 -3.02 -11.89
N ARG A 35 -10.52 -3.49 -10.76
CA ARG A 35 -11.38 -4.05 -9.72
C ARG A 35 -11.91 -3.02 -8.73
N VAL A 36 -11.51 -1.78 -8.87
CA VAL A 36 -11.80 -0.73 -7.89
C VAL A 36 -12.75 0.29 -8.50
N LYS A 37 -13.87 0.56 -7.83
CA LYS A 37 -14.88 1.50 -8.31
C LYS A 37 -14.39 2.95 -8.25
N HIS A 38 -13.80 3.34 -7.12
CA HIS A 38 -13.27 4.68 -6.90
C HIS A 38 -11.79 4.61 -6.58
N SER A 39 -10.97 5.28 -7.39
CA SER A 39 -9.52 5.31 -7.22
C SER A 39 -9.10 6.15 -6.01
N LYS A 40 -7.85 5.98 -5.58
CA LYS A 40 -7.24 6.83 -4.56
C LYS A 40 -7.44 8.30 -4.92
N PRO A 41 -7.82 9.17 -3.99
CA PRO A 41 -7.71 9.02 -2.54
C PRO A 41 -8.89 8.32 -1.85
N ALA A 42 -9.86 7.76 -2.59
CA ALA A 42 -10.92 6.98 -1.99
C ALA A 42 -10.35 5.72 -1.32
N PRO A 43 -10.94 5.23 -0.22
CA PRO A 43 -10.43 4.07 0.50
C PRO A 43 -10.74 2.73 -0.15
N ASP A 44 -11.51 2.70 -1.23
CA ASP A 44 -12.07 1.50 -1.86
C ASP A 44 -11.01 0.41 -2.10
N CYS A 45 -9.87 0.79 -2.65
CA CYS A 45 -8.82 -0.18 -3.01
C CYS A 45 -8.22 -0.87 -1.79
N PHE A 46 -7.97 -0.14 -0.71
CA PHE A 46 -7.40 -0.73 0.50
C PHE A 46 -8.44 -1.54 1.27
N LEU A 47 -9.70 -1.10 1.30
CA LEU A 47 -10.78 -1.87 1.90
C LEU A 47 -10.99 -3.20 1.17
N LEU A 48 -10.97 -3.17 -0.16
CA LEU A 48 -11.06 -4.40 -0.96
C LEU A 48 -9.82 -5.29 -0.73
N GLY A 49 -8.64 -4.70 -0.63
CA GLY A 49 -7.41 -5.44 -0.32
C GLY A 49 -7.50 -6.18 1.02
N ALA A 50 -7.99 -5.52 2.06
CA ALA A 50 -8.20 -6.15 3.36
C ALA A 50 -9.18 -7.31 3.27
N ASP A 51 -10.28 -7.12 2.56
CA ASP A 51 -11.31 -8.15 2.35
C ASP A 51 -10.73 -9.37 1.64
N ILE A 52 -9.98 -9.15 0.55
CA ILE A 52 -9.32 -10.23 -0.20
C ILE A 52 -8.34 -11.00 0.69
N LEU A 53 -7.60 -10.31 1.55
CA LEU A 53 -6.65 -10.96 2.48
C LEU A 53 -7.34 -11.60 3.69
N GLY A 54 -8.66 -11.43 3.83
CA GLY A 54 -9.43 -12.02 4.91
C GLY A 54 -9.17 -11.39 6.26
N THR A 55 -8.97 -10.07 6.30
CA THR A 55 -8.71 -9.33 7.53
C THR A 55 -9.56 -8.06 7.60
N VAL A 56 -9.46 -7.35 8.72
CA VAL A 56 -10.16 -6.08 8.95
C VAL A 56 -9.17 -4.91 8.86
N PRO A 57 -9.64 -3.69 8.51
CA PRO A 57 -8.74 -2.54 8.35
C PRO A 57 -7.86 -2.26 9.57
N GLU A 58 -8.37 -2.45 10.77
CA GLU A 58 -7.63 -2.18 12.01
C GLU A 58 -6.40 -3.06 12.17
N ASN A 59 -6.34 -4.17 11.46
CA ASN A 59 -5.20 -5.10 11.47
C ASN A 59 -4.31 -4.97 10.23
N CYS A 60 -4.47 -3.91 9.47
CA CYS A 60 -3.70 -3.67 8.25
C CYS A 60 -2.73 -2.51 8.40
N VAL A 61 -1.57 -2.66 7.78
CA VAL A 61 -0.60 -1.58 7.60
C VAL A 61 -0.50 -1.29 6.10
N VAL A 62 -0.64 -0.02 5.74
CA VAL A 62 -0.46 0.48 4.38
C VAL A 62 0.92 1.14 4.28
N PHE A 63 1.67 0.80 3.25
CA PHE A 63 2.91 1.47 2.87
C PHE A 63 2.64 2.27 1.60
N GLU A 64 2.83 3.57 1.65
CA GLU A 64 2.51 4.47 0.54
C GLU A 64 3.47 5.64 0.44
N ASP A 65 3.69 6.11 -0.79
CA ASP A 65 4.59 7.24 -1.10
C ASP A 65 3.85 8.47 -1.62
N SER A 66 2.62 8.31 -2.14
CA SER A 66 1.86 9.41 -2.76
C SER A 66 0.86 10.03 -1.79
N PHE A 67 0.54 11.31 -2.01
CA PHE A 67 -0.48 11.99 -1.20
C PHE A 67 -1.83 11.28 -1.27
N HIS A 68 -2.27 10.90 -2.47
CA HIS A 68 -3.55 10.21 -2.66
C HIS A 68 -3.57 8.84 -1.98
N GLY A 69 -2.45 8.12 -2.04
CA GLY A 69 -2.34 6.81 -1.38
C GLY A 69 -2.33 6.90 0.13
N LEU A 70 -1.65 7.90 0.70
CA LEU A 70 -1.66 8.16 2.14
C LEU A 70 -3.08 8.49 2.62
N GLU A 71 -3.76 9.35 1.90
CA GLU A 71 -5.15 9.73 2.21
C GLU A 71 -6.09 8.52 2.14
N ALA A 72 -5.94 7.69 1.11
CA ALA A 72 -6.75 6.47 0.95
C ALA A 72 -6.55 5.50 2.11
N GLY A 73 -5.31 5.29 2.54
CA GLY A 73 -4.99 4.43 3.68
C GLY A 73 -5.61 4.93 4.98
N ASN A 74 -5.51 6.23 5.23
CA ASN A 74 -6.14 6.84 6.41
C ASN A 74 -7.66 6.74 6.35
N ALA A 75 -8.25 7.00 5.18
CA ALA A 75 -9.70 6.92 4.99
C ALA A 75 -10.22 5.49 5.16
N ALA A 76 -9.39 4.49 4.88
CA ALA A 76 -9.72 3.08 5.08
C ALA A 76 -9.68 2.65 6.56
N GLY A 77 -9.18 3.50 7.44
CA GLY A 77 -9.02 3.17 8.86
C GLY A 77 -7.84 2.25 9.14
N MET A 78 -6.84 2.28 8.27
CA MET A 78 -5.63 1.49 8.40
C MET A 78 -4.48 2.32 8.97
N LEU A 79 -3.50 1.64 9.56
CA LEU A 79 -2.26 2.29 9.96
C LEU A 79 -1.44 2.56 8.70
N VAL A 80 -0.94 3.79 8.56
CA VAL A 80 -0.22 4.20 7.35
C VAL A 80 1.22 4.52 7.67
N VAL A 81 2.12 3.88 6.95
CA VAL A 81 3.57 4.17 6.93
C VAL A 81 3.88 4.86 5.60
N GLY A 82 4.35 6.10 5.69
CA GLY A 82 4.75 6.88 4.52
C GLY A 82 6.17 6.57 4.10
N LEU A 83 6.39 6.47 2.78
CA LEU A 83 7.72 6.32 2.19
C LEU A 83 8.14 7.65 1.58
N SER A 84 9.26 8.22 2.03
CA SER A 84 9.76 9.49 1.51
C SER A 84 10.59 9.32 0.23
N THR A 85 10.11 8.47 -0.67
CA THR A 85 10.76 8.17 -1.95
C THR A 85 10.30 9.09 -3.07
N THR A 86 9.07 9.60 -3.00
CA THR A 86 8.48 10.48 -4.01
C THR A 86 8.35 11.91 -3.50
N ASN A 87 7.93 12.07 -2.25
CA ASN A 87 7.77 13.35 -1.56
C ASN A 87 8.69 13.39 -0.34
N SER A 88 9.07 14.59 0.09
CA SER A 88 9.92 14.75 1.27
C SER A 88 9.21 14.28 2.54
N GLU A 89 10.00 13.91 3.54
CA GLU A 89 9.47 13.55 4.86
C GLU A 89 8.58 14.67 5.43
N GLU A 90 9.02 15.92 5.31
CA GLU A 90 8.24 17.06 5.80
C GLU A 90 6.87 17.16 5.14
N ALA A 91 6.79 16.86 3.83
CA ALA A 91 5.54 16.96 3.08
C ALA A 91 4.52 15.90 3.48
N ILE A 92 4.96 14.73 3.95
CA ILE A 92 4.06 13.60 4.24
C ILE A 92 3.94 13.27 5.73
N ARG A 93 4.77 13.87 6.58
CA ARG A 93 4.83 13.57 8.02
C ARG A 93 3.47 13.63 8.71
N ASP A 94 2.66 14.62 8.40
CA ASP A 94 1.36 14.83 9.04
C ASP A 94 0.25 13.94 8.43
N LYS A 95 0.58 13.14 7.42
CA LYS A 95 -0.39 12.33 6.66
C LYS A 95 -0.27 10.84 6.94
N CYS A 96 0.60 10.46 7.87
CA CYS A 96 0.85 9.05 8.21
C CYS A 96 1.35 8.94 9.65
N SER A 97 1.39 7.71 10.15
CA SER A 97 1.81 7.43 11.53
C SER A 97 3.33 7.37 11.67
N LEU A 98 4.02 7.01 10.61
CA LEU A 98 5.48 6.87 10.57
C LEU A 98 5.96 7.14 9.16
N VAL A 99 7.12 7.80 9.03
CA VAL A 99 7.79 7.97 7.74
C VAL A 99 9.09 7.18 7.76
N ILE A 100 9.31 6.39 6.72
CA ILE A 100 10.58 5.69 6.48
C ILE A 100 11.14 6.11 5.11
N PRO A 101 12.48 6.18 4.95
CA PRO A 101 13.07 6.58 3.67
C PRO A 101 12.95 5.47 2.62
N ASP A 102 13.01 4.23 3.05
CA ASP A 102 12.88 3.02 2.23
C ASP A 102 12.69 1.81 3.15
N PHE A 103 12.65 0.60 2.58
CA PHE A 103 12.44 -0.63 3.34
C PHE A 103 13.72 -1.24 3.92
N ARG A 104 14.89 -0.67 3.67
CA ARG A 104 16.17 -1.33 3.97
C ARG A 104 16.38 -1.69 5.42
N ASN A 105 16.01 -0.81 6.34
CA ASN A 105 16.22 -1.02 7.78
C ASN A 105 14.91 -1.15 8.54
N PHE A 106 13.79 -1.43 7.84
CA PHE A 106 12.49 -1.58 8.45
C PHE A 106 12.11 -3.06 8.49
N THR A 107 11.98 -3.60 9.70
CA THR A 107 11.76 -5.03 9.91
C THR A 107 10.28 -5.35 10.12
N TYR A 108 9.92 -6.62 9.91
CA TYR A 108 8.59 -7.13 10.23
C TYR A 108 8.24 -6.91 11.70
N GLU A 109 9.21 -7.06 12.60
CA GLU A 109 9.00 -6.81 14.03
C GLU A 109 8.63 -5.36 14.33
N GLU A 110 9.30 -4.42 13.67
CA GLU A 110 8.98 -2.99 13.81
C GLU A 110 7.57 -2.70 13.29
N MET A 111 7.19 -3.29 12.16
CA MET A 111 5.84 -3.16 11.63
C MET A 111 4.79 -3.71 12.62
N ARG A 112 5.03 -4.87 13.17
CA ARG A 112 4.10 -5.49 14.14
C ARG A 112 3.86 -4.62 15.37
N ARG A 113 4.89 -3.93 15.83
CA ARG A 113 4.78 -3.05 17.01
C ARG A 113 3.87 -1.85 16.78
N LEU A 114 3.60 -1.50 15.53
CA LEU A 114 2.72 -0.38 15.18
C LEU A 114 1.24 -0.75 15.30
N LEU A 115 0.91 -2.01 15.21
CA LEU A 115 -0.47 -2.51 15.32
C LEU A 115 -0.89 -2.78 16.81
#